data_58163a944d7a5e77db1a4acaa32954e8
#
_entry.id   58163a944d7a5e77db1a4acaa32954e8
#
_cell.length_a   1.000
_cell.length_b   1.000
_cell.length_c   1.000
_cell.angle_alpha   90.00
_cell.angle_beta   90.00
_cell.angle_gamma   90.00
#
_symmetry.space_group_name_H-M   'P 1'
#
loop_
_entity.id
_entity.type
_entity.pdbx_description
1 polymer ?
#
loop_
_entity_poly.entity_id
_entity_poly.type
_entity_poly.pdbx_seq_one_letter_code
_entity_poly.pdbx_strand_id
1 'polypeptide(L)'
;QLTLLPIAPLMHGATQWSILGQSLVGNRTILIPKFEPHEVWRLVESEKANSIMITGDAMGKPLVEALDDPGADYDLSSLLAVTSSAALFSAPVKDEFFRHLPNIVIVDAIGSSESGNNGMATITKGDTAMKSGPTVSVLGGPVVFDEDLKPVAPGSGTIGKIARTGNIPVGYYNDPVKSAEVFITVDGKRYSMPGDFATIEADGTITLLGRGSVSINSGGEKIFPEEVESAVRSHPAVLDAIVVGAPDERWGQRVAAIIQPRGEVAPSLDEIQEYCRDHIAGYKVPRQLHVVELIERSPSGKPDYRWANNIVAEVPEASDSGGARTASDS
;
A
#
# COMPACT_ATOMS: atom_id res chain seq x y z
N GLN A 1 -14.71 25.22 -12.24
CA GLN A 1 -13.52 25.20 -11.36
C GLN A 1 -13.78 24.20 -10.23
N LEU A 2 -12.88 23.21 -10.06
CA LEU A 2 -12.95 22.25 -8.96
C LEU A 2 -12.12 22.74 -7.78
N THR A 3 -12.46 22.24 -6.59
CA THR A 3 -11.72 22.47 -5.36
C THR A 3 -11.08 21.18 -4.89
N LEU A 4 -9.75 21.17 -4.78
CA LEU A 4 -8.95 20.04 -4.31
C LEU A 4 -8.50 20.31 -2.85
N LEU A 5 -8.65 19.31 -1.99
CA LEU A 5 -8.13 19.31 -0.62
C LEU A 5 -7.10 18.16 -0.49
N PRO A 6 -5.81 18.39 -0.80
CA PRO A 6 -4.77 17.41 -0.58
C PRO A 6 -4.44 17.32 0.90
N ILE A 7 -4.68 16.16 1.49
CA ILE A 7 -4.44 15.89 2.92
C ILE A 7 -3.05 15.29 3.10
N ALA A 8 -2.58 14.55 2.09
CA ALA A 8 -1.25 13.97 2.10
C ALA A 8 -0.17 15.06 2.21
N PRO A 9 0.90 14.84 2.99
CA PRO A 9 1.93 15.85 3.24
C PRO A 9 2.57 16.40 1.96
N LEU A 10 2.87 17.71 1.94
CA LEU A 10 3.51 18.37 0.80
C LEU A 10 4.93 17.86 0.47
N MET A 11 5.57 17.12 1.38
CA MET A 11 6.84 16.45 1.11
C MET A 11 6.70 15.29 0.11
N HIS A 12 5.49 14.79 -0.13
CA HIS A 12 5.22 13.77 -1.13
C HIS A 12 5.19 14.33 -2.54
N GLY A 13 5.94 13.71 -3.45
CA GLY A 13 5.93 14.06 -4.87
C GLY A 13 4.53 13.98 -5.48
N ALA A 14 3.74 12.96 -5.15
CA ALA A 14 2.37 12.83 -5.63
C ALA A 14 1.49 14.04 -5.24
N THR A 15 1.61 14.53 -3.99
CA THR A 15 0.88 15.73 -3.53
C THR A 15 1.32 16.97 -4.28
N GLN A 16 2.63 17.18 -4.44
CA GLN A 16 3.18 18.31 -5.19
C GLN A 16 2.69 18.32 -6.63
N TRP A 17 2.75 17.18 -7.32
CA TRP A 17 2.30 17.08 -8.71
C TRP A 17 0.80 17.28 -8.87
N SER A 18 0.03 16.76 -7.91
CA SER A 18 -1.42 16.99 -7.89
C SER A 18 -1.74 18.48 -7.78
N ILE A 19 -1.13 19.18 -6.84
CA ILE A 19 -1.32 20.63 -6.65
C ILE A 19 -0.88 21.41 -7.89
N LEU A 20 0.31 21.13 -8.41
CA LEU A 20 0.81 21.82 -9.60
C LEU A 20 -0.09 21.56 -10.82
N GLY A 21 -0.47 20.30 -11.06
CA GLY A 21 -1.35 19.93 -12.16
C GLY A 21 -2.72 20.59 -12.06
N GLN A 22 -3.32 20.59 -10.87
CA GLN A 22 -4.61 21.26 -10.65
C GLN A 22 -4.53 22.78 -10.78
N SER A 23 -3.42 23.38 -10.35
CA SER A 23 -3.18 24.83 -10.51
C SER A 23 -3.06 25.23 -11.97
N LEU A 24 -2.39 24.41 -12.80
CA LEU A 24 -2.23 24.68 -14.24
C LEU A 24 -3.56 24.68 -15.00
N VAL A 25 -4.57 23.96 -14.53
CA VAL A 25 -5.92 23.94 -15.13
C VAL A 25 -6.89 24.90 -14.41
N GLY A 26 -6.37 25.76 -13.52
CA GLY A 26 -7.15 26.80 -12.86
C GLY A 26 -8.06 26.30 -11.72
N ASN A 27 -7.79 25.12 -11.17
CA ASN A 27 -8.53 24.61 -10.01
C ASN A 27 -8.03 25.24 -8.71
N ARG A 28 -8.92 25.30 -7.71
CA ARG A 28 -8.62 25.81 -6.37
C ARG A 28 -7.99 24.68 -5.53
N THR A 29 -7.00 25.01 -4.71
CA THR A 29 -6.40 24.10 -3.75
C THR A 29 -6.50 24.66 -2.34
N ILE A 30 -6.95 23.84 -1.39
CA ILE A 30 -6.98 24.14 0.03
C ILE A 30 -5.83 23.38 0.69
N LEU A 31 -5.00 24.07 1.45
CA LEU A 31 -3.89 23.47 2.18
C LEU A 31 -4.19 23.45 3.68
N ILE A 32 -3.91 22.34 4.33
CA ILE A 32 -4.02 22.17 5.77
C ILE A 32 -2.65 21.91 6.39
N PRO A 33 -2.35 22.49 7.55
CA PRO A 33 -1.05 22.33 8.18
C PRO A 33 -0.87 20.95 8.85
N LYS A 34 -1.97 20.29 9.22
CA LYS A 34 -1.99 19.03 9.93
C LYS A 34 -3.20 18.22 9.52
N PHE A 35 -3.01 16.91 9.37
CA PHE A 35 -4.10 15.98 9.17
C PHE A 35 -4.88 15.80 10.49
N GLU A 36 -6.17 16.07 10.44
CA GLU A 36 -7.13 15.85 11.51
C GLU A 36 -8.48 15.50 10.84
N PRO A 37 -9.02 14.28 11.07
CA PRO A 37 -10.15 13.77 10.28
C PRO A 37 -11.41 14.64 10.28
N HIS A 38 -11.85 15.10 11.46
CA HIS A 38 -13.04 15.95 11.57
C HIS A 38 -12.83 17.32 10.90
N GLU A 39 -11.62 17.87 10.97
CA GLU A 39 -11.30 19.13 10.28
C GLU A 39 -11.34 18.96 8.77
N VAL A 40 -10.89 17.81 8.26
CA VAL A 40 -11.00 17.50 6.82
C VAL A 40 -12.46 17.52 6.39
N TRP A 41 -13.38 16.88 7.14
CA TRP A 41 -14.79 16.86 6.78
C TRP A 41 -15.46 18.24 6.90
N ARG A 42 -15.11 19.01 7.93
CA ARG A 42 -15.54 20.42 8.04
C ARG A 42 -15.09 21.26 6.85
N LEU A 43 -13.86 21.05 6.36
CA LEU A 43 -13.35 21.76 5.19
C LEU A 43 -14.00 21.27 3.90
N VAL A 44 -14.30 19.98 3.76
CA VAL A 44 -15.09 19.50 2.60
C VAL A 44 -16.44 20.19 2.56
N GLU A 45 -17.13 20.32 3.70
CA GLU A 45 -18.42 20.97 3.80
C GLU A 45 -18.34 22.49 3.53
N SER A 46 -17.51 23.21 4.30
CA SER A 46 -17.45 24.68 4.28
C SER A 46 -16.89 25.22 2.98
N GLU A 47 -15.89 24.55 2.40
CA GLU A 47 -15.18 24.97 1.21
C GLU A 47 -15.72 24.30 -0.07
N LYS A 48 -16.71 23.44 0.08
CA LYS A 48 -17.31 22.63 -1.01
C LYS A 48 -16.26 21.92 -1.83
N ALA A 49 -15.34 21.22 -1.15
CA ALA A 49 -14.27 20.48 -1.81
C ALA A 49 -14.82 19.35 -2.67
N ASN A 50 -14.31 19.22 -3.88
CA ASN A 50 -14.74 18.21 -4.84
C ASN A 50 -13.87 16.96 -4.81
N SER A 51 -12.65 17.06 -4.34
CA SER A 51 -11.74 15.94 -4.24
C SER A 51 -10.81 16.07 -3.04
N ILE A 52 -10.60 14.97 -2.33
CA ILE A 52 -9.54 14.82 -1.34
C ILE A 52 -8.44 13.91 -1.87
N MET A 53 -7.20 14.15 -1.45
CA MET A 53 -6.07 13.29 -1.77
C MET A 53 -5.42 12.77 -0.51
N ILE A 54 -5.33 11.45 -0.38
CA ILE A 54 -4.86 10.71 0.80
C ILE A 54 -3.64 9.85 0.50
N THR A 55 -3.04 9.29 1.55
CA THR A 55 -1.99 8.27 1.47
C THR A 55 -2.50 6.97 2.08
N GLY A 56 -3.22 6.19 1.29
CA GLY A 56 -3.72 4.86 1.67
C GLY A 56 -4.53 4.81 2.96
N ASP A 57 -4.50 3.64 3.60
CA ASP A 57 -5.26 3.35 4.83
C ASP A 57 -4.88 4.24 6.01
N ALA A 58 -3.62 4.70 6.09
CA ALA A 58 -3.16 5.56 7.17
C ALA A 58 -3.97 6.85 7.33
N MET A 59 -4.55 7.33 6.23
CA MET A 59 -5.44 8.49 6.24
C MET A 59 -6.89 8.09 5.95
N GLY A 60 -7.10 7.08 5.09
CA GLY A 60 -8.44 6.63 4.71
C GLY A 60 -9.24 6.14 5.90
N LYS A 61 -8.63 5.35 6.77
CA LYS A 61 -9.29 4.74 7.91
C LYS A 61 -9.74 5.75 8.96
N PRO A 62 -8.89 6.65 9.49
CA PRO A 62 -9.34 7.69 10.41
C PRO A 62 -10.45 8.59 9.82
N LEU A 63 -10.43 8.80 8.50
CA LEU A 63 -11.49 9.57 7.84
C LEU A 63 -12.85 8.87 7.91
N VAL A 64 -12.92 7.57 7.60
CA VAL A 64 -14.20 6.85 7.69
C VAL A 64 -14.64 6.65 9.13
N GLU A 65 -13.72 6.40 10.06
CA GLU A 65 -14.02 6.32 11.49
C GLU A 65 -14.64 7.62 12.02
N ALA A 66 -14.14 8.79 11.59
CA ALA A 66 -14.71 10.09 11.95
C ALA A 66 -16.12 10.32 11.40
N LEU A 67 -16.56 9.60 10.37
CA LEU A 67 -17.94 9.62 9.88
C LEU A 67 -18.88 8.70 10.69
N ASP A 68 -18.32 7.74 11.42
CA ASP A 68 -19.07 6.87 12.34
C ASP A 68 -19.24 7.49 13.74
N ASP A 69 -18.55 8.58 14.05
CA ASP A 69 -18.62 9.23 15.35
C ASP A 69 -20.01 9.78 15.64
N PRO A 70 -20.51 9.62 16.88
CA PRO A 70 -21.78 10.19 17.28
C PRO A 70 -21.79 11.71 17.10
N GLY A 71 -22.72 12.22 16.29
CA GLY A 71 -22.86 13.66 15.98
C GLY A 71 -22.05 14.11 14.76
N ALA A 72 -21.40 13.23 14.05
CA ALA A 72 -20.86 13.53 12.73
C ALA A 72 -22.03 13.77 11.75
N ASP A 73 -22.24 15.05 11.41
CA ASP A 73 -23.29 15.49 10.46
C ASP A 73 -22.68 16.53 9.53
N TYR A 74 -22.07 16.06 8.42
CA TYR A 74 -21.39 16.89 7.42
C TYR A 74 -22.12 16.83 6.09
N ASP A 75 -22.35 17.98 5.45
CA ASP A 75 -22.77 18.04 4.05
C ASP A 75 -21.58 17.76 3.11
N LEU A 76 -21.43 16.50 2.76
CA LEU A 76 -20.38 16.03 1.86
C LEU A 76 -20.84 15.90 0.40
N SER A 77 -21.97 16.47 0.04
CA SER A 77 -22.58 16.37 -1.30
C SER A 77 -21.69 16.94 -2.41
N SER A 78 -20.77 17.83 -2.08
CA SER A 78 -19.79 18.41 -3.03
C SER A 78 -18.66 17.45 -3.40
N LEU A 79 -18.38 16.42 -2.56
CA LEU A 79 -17.27 15.49 -2.77
C LEU A 79 -17.58 14.51 -3.89
N LEU A 80 -16.75 14.51 -4.91
CA LEU A 80 -16.87 13.67 -6.11
C LEU A 80 -15.85 12.53 -6.11
N ALA A 81 -14.66 12.77 -5.53
CA ALA A 81 -13.57 11.80 -5.62
C ALA A 81 -12.69 11.75 -4.37
N VAL A 82 -12.20 10.55 -4.07
CA VAL A 82 -11.08 10.29 -3.14
C VAL A 82 -9.93 9.70 -3.95
N THR A 83 -8.81 10.42 -4.02
CA THR A 83 -7.61 9.94 -4.71
C THR A 83 -6.60 9.42 -3.69
N SER A 84 -6.06 8.24 -3.93
CA SER A 84 -5.01 7.64 -3.09
C SER A 84 -3.77 7.32 -3.90
N SER A 85 -2.61 7.51 -3.29
CA SER A 85 -1.30 7.14 -3.86
C SER A 85 -0.28 6.88 -2.76
N ALA A 86 0.86 6.29 -3.13
CA ALA A 86 2.05 6.12 -2.31
C ALA A 86 1.97 5.08 -1.17
N ALA A 87 0.79 4.62 -0.78
CA ALA A 87 0.58 3.54 0.19
C ALA A 87 -0.66 2.72 -0.17
N LEU A 88 -0.77 1.53 0.41
CA LEU A 88 -1.91 0.66 0.18
C LEU A 88 -3.21 1.34 0.64
N PHE A 89 -4.20 1.34 -0.23
CA PHE A 89 -5.58 1.69 0.06
C PHE A 89 -6.42 0.42 -0.09
N SER A 90 -6.72 -0.22 1.03
CA SER A 90 -7.30 -1.55 1.07
C SER A 90 -8.78 -1.58 0.68
N ALA A 91 -9.25 -2.73 0.19
CA ALA A 91 -10.64 -2.92 -0.20
C ALA A 91 -11.63 -2.65 0.96
N PRO A 92 -11.40 -3.14 2.20
CA PRO A 92 -12.31 -2.86 3.31
C PRO A 92 -12.47 -1.35 3.59
N VAL A 93 -11.38 -0.57 3.57
CA VAL A 93 -11.46 0.87 3.80
C VAL A 93 -12.19 1.58 2.66
N LYS A 94 -12.01 1.14 1.42
CA LYS A 94 -12.77 1.65 0.26
C LYS A 94 -14.27 1.35 0.40
N ASP A 95 -14.64 0.15 0.85
CA ASP A 95 -16.04 -0.24 1.08
C ASP A 95 -16.67 0.63 2.17
N GLU A 96 -15.93 0.97 3.23
CA GLU A 96 -16.40 1.91 4.25
C GLU A 96 -16.63 3.32 3.66
N PHE A 97 -15.73 3.81 2.80
CA PHE A 97 -16.00 5.05 2.07
C PHE A 97 -17.29 4.98 1.26
N PHE A 98 -17.54 3.89 0.53
CA PHE A 98 -18.75 3.71 -0.26
C PHE A 98 -20.01 3.48 0.59
N ARG A 99 -19.86 3.03 1.84
CA ARG A 99 -20.98 2.95 2.78
C ARG A 99 -21.50 4.35 3.12
N HIS A 100 -20.61 5.28 3.42
CA HIS A 100 -20.97 6.67 3.75
C HIS A 100 -21.24 7.53 2.50
N LEU A 101 -20.45 7.33 1.45
CA LEU A 101 -20.40 8.18 0.25
C LEU A 101 -20.59 7.33 -1.02
N PRO A 102 -21.80 6.80 -1.26
CA PRO A 102 -22.03 5.80 -2.32
C PRO A 102 -21.84 6.31 -3.76
N ASN A 103 -21.77 7.62 -3.94
CA ASN A 103 -21.71 8.26 -5.26
C ASN A 103 -20.33 8.82 -5.61
N ILE A 104 -19.34 8.67 -4.72
CA ILE A 104 -17.97 9.11 -5.03
C ILE A 104 -17.27 8.10 -5.95
N VAL A 105 -16.20 8.58 -6.56
CA VAL A 105 -15.24 7.75 -7.26
C VAL A 105 -13.95 7.67 -6.43
N ILE A 106 -13.40 6.48 -6.26
CA ILE A 106 -12.08 6.30 -5.68
C ILE A 106 -11.07 6.12 -6.82
N VAL A 107 -9.96 6.85 -6.75
CA VAL A 107 -8.89 6.78 -7.74
C VAL A 107 -7.62 6.30 -7.05
N ASP A 108 -7.19 5.08 -7.36
CA ASP A 108 -5.87 4.58 -6.99
C ASP A 108 -4.84 4.95 -8.05
N ALA A 109 -3.77 5.60 -7.64
CA ALA A 109 -2.68 5.98 -8.52
C ALA A 109 -1.37 5.34 -8.08
N ILE A 110 -0.66 4.70 -9.00
CA ILE A 110 0.68 4.17 -8.77
C ILE A 110 1.74 5.01 -9.49
N GLY A 111 2.87 5.19 -8.83
CA GLY A 111 3.98 5.95 -9.38
C GLY A 111 5.08 6.19 -8.36
N SER A 112 6.12 6.85 -8.80
CA SER A 112 7.25 7.24 -7.94
C SER A 112 7.80 8.60 -8.37
N SER A 113 8.63 9.22 -7.53
CA SER A 113 9.34 10.46 -7.90
C SER A 113 10.25 10.27 -9.11
N GLU A 114 10.74 9.06 -9.30
CA GLU A 114 11.65 8.69 -10.38
C GLU A 114 10.93 8.40 -11.70
N SER A 115 9.71 7.93 -11.66
CA SER A 115 8.98 7.48 -12.86
C SER A 115 7.77 8.35 -13.21
N GLY A 116 7.30 9.19 -12.30
CA GLY A 116 6.02 9.86 -12.46
C GLY A 116 4.82 8.93 -12.22
N ASN A 117 3.68 9.27 -12.78
CA ASN A 117 2.47 8.46 -12.69
C ASN A 117 2.57 7.29 -13.70
N ASN A 118 2.57 6.05 -13.20
CA ASN A 118 2.64 4.83 -14.02
C ASN A 118 1.26 4.29 -14.40
N GLY A 119 0.22 4.60 -13.63
CA GLY A 119 -1.12 4.15 -13.92
C GLY A 119 -2.12 4.57 -12.86
N MET A 120 -3.40 4.49 -13.22
CA MET A 120 -4.51 4.79 -12.33
C MET A 120 -5.63 3.76 -12.51
N ALA A 121 -6.33 3.48 -11.42
CA ALA A 121 -7.60 2.76 -11.42
C ALA A 121 -8.70 3.67 -10.89
N THR A 122 -9.83 3.65 -11.57
CA THR A 122 -11.06 4.28 -11.12
C THR A 122 -11.97 3.20 -10.58
N ILE A 123 -12.42 3.35 -9.34
CA ILE A 123 -13.16 2.36 -8.57
C ILE A 123 -14.47 3.00 -8.15
N THR A 124 -15.57 2.30 -8.39
CA THR A 124 -16.92 2.69 -7.95
C THR A 124 -17.47 1.66 -6.97
N LYS A 125 -18.58 1.98 -6.35
CA LYS A 125 -19.25 1.07 -5.41
C LYS A 125 -19.52 -0.29 -6.06
N GLY A 126 -19.02 -1.35 -5.45
CA GLY A 126 -19.13 -2.73 -5.93
C GLY A 126 -17.91 -3.25 -6.70
N ASP A 127 -16.92 -2.40 -7.03
CA ASP A 127 -15.70 -2.78 -7.77
C ASP A 127 -14.51 -3.08 -6.85
N THR A 128 -14.73 -3.21 -5.54
CA THR A 128 -13.68 -3.33 -4.51
C THR A 128 -13.12 -4.73 -4.34
N ALA A 129 -13.26 -5.61 -5.35
CA ALA A 129 -12.74 -6.98 -5.26
C ALA A 129 -11.26 -7.01 -4.84
N MET A 130 -10.95 -7.83 -3.84
CA MET A 130 -9.58 -8.04 -3.37
C MET A 130 -8.70 -8.62 -4.49
N LYS A 131 -7.60 -7.92 -4.77
CA LYS A 131 -6.52 -8.39 -5.63
C LYS A 131 -5.22 -8.35 -4.82
N SER A 132 -4.18 -9.02 -5.31
CA SER A 132 -2.85 -9.04 -4.68
C SER A 132 -2.19 -7.67 -4.51
N GLY A 133 -2.74 -6.64 -5.15
CA GLY A 133 -2.29 -5.25 -5.07
C GLY A 133 -3.11 -4.32 -5.95
N PRO A 134 -2.81 -3.01 -5.96
CA PRO A 134 -3.46 -2.06 -6.85
C PRO A 134 -3.27 -2.48 -8.31
N THR A 135 -4.37 -2.74 -9.00
CA THR A 135 -4.37 -3.04 -10.45
C THR A 135 -4.83 -1.79 -11.19
N VAL A 136 -4.00 -1.29 -12.08
CA VAL A 136 -4.19 0.00 -12.73
C VAL A 136 -4.11 -0.10 -14.25
N SER A 137 -4.87 0.75 -14.93
CA SER A 137 -4.68 1.01 -16.34
C SER A 137 -3.41 1.82 -16.56
N VAL A 138 -2.64 1.42 -17.57
CA VAL A 138 -1.32 1.99 -17.87
C VAL A 138 -1.46 3.38 -18.47
N LEU A 139 -0.72 4.35 -17.96
CA LEU A 139 -0.66 5.70 -18.49
C LEU A 139 0.73 6.01 -19.08
N GLY A 140 0.81 6.14 -20.39
CA GLY A 140 1.98 6.72 -21.07
C GLY A 140 3.25 5.86 -21.07
N GLY A 141 3.12 4.53 -21.18
CA GLY A 141 4.19 3.63 -21.56
C GLY A 141 5.14 3.11 -20.48
N PRO A 142 4.68 2.78 -19.24
CA PRO A 142 5.46 1.89 -18.39
C PRO A 142 5.60 0.53 -19.05
N VAL A 143 6.72 -0.14 -18.79
CA VAL A 143 7.05 -1.49 -19.22
C VAL A 143 7.39 -2.28 -17.97
N VAL A 144 7.06 -3.55 -17.93
CA VAL A 144 7.55 -4.46 -16.89
C VAL A 144 8.65 -5.30 -17.51
N PHE A 145 9.85 -5.30 -16.92
CA PHE A 145 10.98 -6.10 -17.35
C PHE A 145 11.21 -7.27 -16.40
N ASP A 146 11.50 -8.44 -16.97
CA ASP A 146 11.99 -9.60 -16.21
C ASP A 146 13.45 -9.42 -15.74
N GLU A 147 14.03 -10.48 -15.16
CA GLU A 147 15.42 -10.44 -14.66
C GLU A 147 16.46 -10.31 -15.79
N ASP A 148 16.13 -10.75 -17.01
CA ASP A 148 16.96 -10.64 -18.21
C ASP A 148 16.78 -9.29 -18.95
N LEU A 149 16.04 -8.35 -18.36
CA LEU A 149 15.65 -7.08 -18.99
C LEU A 149 14.83 -7.25 -20.28
N LYS A 150 14.07 -8.34 -20.39
CA LYS A 150 13.10 -8.54 -21.49
C LYS A 150 11.72 -8.08 -21.03
N PRO A 151 10.94 -7.44 -21.93
CA PRO A 151 9.57 -7.07 -21.62
C PRO A 151 8.71 -8.30 -21.28
N VAL A 152 8.01 -8.22 -20.13
CA VAL A 152 7.06 -9.26 -19.69
C VAL A 152 5.82 -9.23 -20.60
N ALA A 153 5.41 -10.39 -21.07
CA ALA A 153 4.20 -10.53 -21.88
C ALA A 153 2.94 -10.45 -21.03
N PRO A 154 1.86 -9.77 -21.48
CA PRO A 154 0.58 -9.74 -20.80
C PRO A 154 0.02 -11.15 -20.55
N GLY A 155 -0.51 -11.37 -19.34
CA GLY A 155 -1.12 -12.65 -18.94
C GLY A 155 -0.13 -13.81 -18.71
N SER A 156 1.19 -13.56 -18.77
CA SER A 156 2.19 -14.61 -18.54
C SER A 156 2.33 -15.04 -17.09
N GLY A 157 1.85 -14.25 -16.13
CA GLY A 157 2.09 -14.44 -14.72
C GLY A 157 3.53 -14.16 -14.27
N THR A 158 4.42 -13.76 -15.19
CA THR A 158 5.81 -13.43 -14.86
C THR A 158 5.88 -12.16 -14.05
N ILE A 159 6.57 -12.22 -12.91
CA ILE A 159 6.85 -11.07 -12.05
C ILE A 159 8.07 -10.34 -12.62
N GLY A 160 7.97 -9.02 -12.77
CA GLY A 160 9.07 -8.19 -13.21
C GLY A 160 9.08 -6.82 -12.52
N LYS A 161 10.03 -5.97 -12.91
CA LYS A 161 10.17 -4.61 -12.37
C LYS A 161 9.51 -3.60 -13.31
N ILE A 162 8.72 -2.70 -12.73
CA ILE A 162 8.15 -1.57 -13.49
C ILE A 162 9.27 -0.63 -13.89
N ALA A 163 9.31 -0.29 -15.15
CA ALA A 163 10.21 0.70 -15.72
C ALA A 163 9.44 1.72 -16.56
N ARG A 164 9.89 2.95 -16.58
CA ARG A 164 9.30 4.03 -17.38
C ARG A 164 10.35 4.74 -18.20
N THR A 165 9.96 5.17 -19.37
CA THR A 165 10.78 5.95 -20.31
C THR A 165 10.14 7.30 -20.64
N GLY A 166 10.82 8.14 -21.39
CA GLY A 166 10.34 9.46 -21.80
C GLY A 166 10.87 10.55 -20.86
N ASN A 167 9.97 11.40 -20.37
CA ASN A 167 10.33 12.50 -19.46
C ASN A 167 10.59 11.95 -18.04
N ILE A 168 11.78 11.41 -17.82
CA ILE A 168 12.27 10.88 -16.55
C ILE A 168 13.45 11.72 -16.05
N PRO A 169 13.71 11.79 -14.73
CA PRO A 169 14.83 12.55 -14.17
C PRO A 169 16.18 12.16 -14.77
N VAL A 170 17.13 13.08 -14.77
CA VAL A 170 18.51 12.81 -15.22
C VAL A 170 19.28 11.94 -14.23
N GLY A 171 18.89 11.93 -12.95
CA GLY A 171 19.50 11.16 -11.88
C GLY A 171 19.19 11.75 -10.51
N TYR A 172 19.76 11.16 -9.48
CA TYR A 172 19.78 11.73 -8.13
C TYR A 172 20.88 12.76 -8.00
N TYR A 173 20.58 13.85 -7.29
CA TYR A 173 21.56 14.90 -7.05
C TYR A 173 22.75 14.34 -6.22
N ASN A 174 23.96 14.54 -6.75
CA ASN A 174 25.22 14.14 -6.12
C ASN A 174 25.32 12.65 -5.73
N ASP A 175 24.56 11.78 -6.39
CA ASP A 175 24.60 10.33 -6.18
C ASP A 175 24.62 9.57 -7.54
N PRO A 176 25.78 9.50 -8.18
CA PRO A 176 25.91 8.84 -9.48
C PRO A 176 25.75 7.31 -9.38
N VAL A 177 26.08 6.70 -8.23
CA VAL A 177 25.98 5.24 -8.03
C VAL A 177 24.51 4.83 -8.04
N LYS A 178 23.71 5.43 -7.17
CA LYS A 178 22.27 5.14 -7.12
C LYS A 178 21.55 5.57 -8.40
N SER A 179 22.01 6.64 -9.05
CA SER A 179 21.48 7.05 -10.35
C SER A 179 21.68 5.99 -11.42
N ALA A 180 22.85 5.35 -11.46
CA ALA A 180 23.13 4.27 -12.42
C ALA A 180 22.30 3.00 -12.15
N GLU A 181 21.99 2.71 -10.89
CA GLU A 181 21.14 1.58 -10.50
C GLU A 181 19.68 1.74 -10.92
N VAL A 182 19.17 2.97 -10.86
CA VAL A 182 17.74 3.28 -11.10
C VAL A 182 17.47 3.73 -12.53
N PHE A 183 18.36 4.50 -13.13
CA PHE A 183 18.20 5.02 -14.49
C PHE A 183 19.06 4.24 -15.47
N ILE A 184 18.51 3.12 -15.93
CA ILE A 184 19.19 2.15 -16.78
C ILE A 184 18.96 2.41 -18.29
N THR A 185 19.80 1.81 -19.12
CA THR A 185 19.61 1.82 -20.59
C THR A 185 19.42 0.39 -21.08
N VAL A 186 18.30 0.14 -21.76
CA VAL A 186 17.98 -1.13 -22.40
C VAL A 186 17.75 -0.86 -23.88
N ASP A 187 18.45 -1.56 -24.77
CA ASP A 187 18.38 -1.41 -26.23
C ASP A 187 18.48 0.07 -26.71
N GLY A 188 19.42 0.80 -26.10
CA GLY A 188 19.66 2.21 -26.44
C GLY A 188 18.62 3.20 -25.91
N LYS A 189 17.61 2.74 -25.19
CA LYS A 189 16.54 3.56 -24.60
C LYS A 189 16.70 3.65 -23.11
N ARG A 190 16.59 4.86 -22.57
CA ARG A 190 16.76 5.13 -21.13
C ARG A 190 15.44 4.92 -20.39
N TYR A 191 15.51 4.23 -19.24
CA TYR A 191 14.38 3.94 -18.35
C TYR A 191 14.70 4.32 -16.91
N SER A 192 13.67 4.73 -16.18
CA SER A 192 13.65 4.76 -14.71
C SER A 192 13.05 3.44 -14.22
N MET A 193 13.76 2.71 -13.37
CA MET A 193 13.35 1.43 -12.80
C MET A 193 13.64 1.42 -11.29
N PRO A 194 12.78 2.05 -10.45
CA PRO A 194 13.05 2.29 -9.03
C PRO A 194 12.93 1.04 -8.14
N GLY A 195 12.57 -0.12 -8.70
CA GLY A 195 12.54 -1.41 -7.99
C GLY A 195 11.15 -1.83 -7.50
N ASP A 196 10.09 -1.23 -8.01
CA ASP A 196 8.73 -1.70 -7.79
C ASP A 196 8.44 -2.91 -8.69
N PHE A 197 7.91 -4.01 -8.10
CA PHE A 197 7.60 -5.24 -8.80
C PHE A 197 6.11 -5.30 -9.18
N ALA A 198 5.83 -5.92 -10.33
CA ALA A 198 4.48 -6.04 -10.86
C ALA A 198 4.31 -7.25 -11.77
N THR A 199 3.05 -7.59 -12.06
CA THR A 199 2.62 -8.43 -13.16
C THR A 199 1.88 -7.61 -14.21
N ILE A 200 1.83 -8.11 -15.44
CA ILE A 200 0.95 -7.57 -16.49
C ILE A 200 -0.19 -8.56 -16.67
N GLU A 201 -1.40 -8.11 -16.42
CA GLU A 201 -2.60 -8.91 -16.58
C GLU A 201 -2.92 -9.16 -18.08
N ALA A 202 -3.80 -10.11 -18.36
CA ALA A 202 -4.14 -10.48 -19.75
C ALA A 202 -4.77 -9.32 -20.54
N ASP A 203 -5.43 -8.39 -19.85
CA ASP A 203 -6.03 -7.18 -20.42
C ASP A 203 -5.03 -6.01 -20.58
N GLY A 204 -3.78 -6.22 -20.20
CA GLY A 204 -2.72 -5.20 -20.24
C GLY A 204 -2.68 -4.26 -19.05
N THR A 205 -3.54 -4.42 -18.07
CA THR A 205 -3.42 -3.70 -16.78
C THR A 205 -2.20 -4.18 -16.00
N ILE A 206 -1.69 -3.36 -15.11
CA ILE A 206 -0.55 -3.70 -14.25
C ILE A 206 -1.04 -3.87 -12.82
N THR A 207 -0.70 -5.02 -12.20
CA THR A 207 -0.90 -5.25 -10.78
C THR A 207 0.42 -5.02 -10.04
N LEU A 208 0.46 -4.00 -9.20
CA LEU A 208 1.63 -3.70 -8.35
C LEU A 208 1.69 -4.69 -7.20
N LEU A 209 2.84 -5.33 -7.02
CA LEU A 209 3.07 -6.32 -5.97
C LEU A 209 3.76 -5.72 -4.73
N GLY A 210 4.66 -4.75 -4.94
CA GLY A 210 5.41 -4.08 -3.87
C GLY A 210 6.85 -3.78 -4.24
N ARG A 211 7.63 -3.33 -3.25
CA ARG A 211 9.05 -2.99 -3.44
C ARG A 211 9.96 -4.16 -3.16
N GLY A 212 10.90 -4.40 -4.07
CA GLY A 212 11.90 -5.46 -3.91
C GLY A 212 12.83 -5.30 -2.72
N SER A 213 13.08 -4.07 -2.28
CA SER A 213 13.95 -3.78 -1.13
C SER A 213 13.40 -4.25 0.23
N VAL A 214 12.09 -4.49 0.30
CA VAL A 214 11.40 -4.98 1.51
C VAL A 214 10.82 -6.37 1.33
N SER A 215 11.04 -7.01 0.17
CA SER A 215 10.55 -8.36 -0.08
C SER A 215 11.18 -9.38 0.86
N ILE A 216 10.39 -10.36 1.29
CA ILE A 216 10.77 -11.46 2.15
C ILE A 216 11.19 -12.64 1.28
N ASN A 217 12.38 -13.19 1.51
CA ASN A 217 12.86 -14.35 0.77
C ASN A 217 12.69 -15.61 1.63
N SER A 218 11.63 -16.37 1.38
CA SER A 218 11.29 -17.57 2.15
C SER A 218 11.40 -18.81 1.27
N GLY A 219 12.42 -19.64 1.51
CA GLY A 219 12.61 -20.88 0.77
C GLY A 219 12.83 -20.72 -0.74
N GLY A 220 13.40 -19.59 -1.16
CA GLY A 220 13.58 -19.25 -2.59
C GLY A 220 12.42 -18.48 -3.21
N GLU A 221 11.29 -18.40 -2.52
CA GLU A 221 10.14 -17.61 -2.96
C GLU A 221 10.25 -16.16 -2.50
N LYS A 222 9.91 -15.23 -3.40
CA LYS A 222 9.85 -13.80 -3.07
C LYS A 222 8.42 -13.43 -2.65
N ILE A 223 8.27 -12.99 -1.40
CA ILE A 223 6.98 -12.58 -0.83
C ILE A 223 7.01 -11.05 -0.66
N PHE A 224 6.00 -10.38 -1.15
CA PHE A 224 5.84 -8.93 -1.00
C PHE A 224 5.02 -8.63 0.25
N PRO A 225 5.56 -7.86 1.22
CA PRO A 225 4.86 -7.53 2.45
C PRO A 225 3.47 -6.95 2.22
N GLU A 226 3.33 -6.09 1.22
CA GLU A 226 2.09 -5.36 0.93
C GLU A 226 0.90 -6.29 0.61
N GLU A 227 1.15 -7.42 -0.05
CA GLU A 227 0.13 -8.43 -0.33
C GLU A 227 -0.34 -9.11 0.95
N VAL A 228 0.60 -9.48 1.82
CA VAL A 228 0.30 -10.13 3.12
C VAL A 228 -0.36 -9.13 4.06
N GLU A 229 0.13 -7.89 4.12
CA GLU A 229 -0.47 -6.80 4.88
C GLU A 229 -1.93 -6.58 4.48
N SER A 230 -2.23 -6.61 3.19
CA SER A 230 -3.61 -6.48 2.68
C SER A 230 -4.51 -7.59 3.22
N ALA A 231 -4.05 -8.84 3.18
CA ALA A 231 -4.80 -9.99 3.71
C ALA A 231 -4.99 -9.90 5.22
N VAL A 232 -3.93 -9.58 5.98
CA VAL A 232 -4.00 -9.46 7.44
C VAL A 232 -4.93 -8.32 7.88
N ARG A 233 -4.86 -7.15 7.23
CA ARG A 233 -5.73 -5.99 7.53
C ARG A 233 -7.20 -6.24 7.19
N SER A 234 -7.49 -7.19 6.30
CA SER A 234 -8.87 -7.56 5.97
C SER A 234 -9.53 -8.37 7.10
N HIS A 235 -8.76 -8.89 8.06
CA HIS A 235 -9.31 -9.57 9.22
C HIS A 235 -10.11 -8.61 10.12
N PRO A 236 -11.37 -8.93 10.51
CA PRO A 236 -12.24 -7.99 11.23
C PRO A 236 -11.67 -7.43 12.54
N ALA A 237 -10.86 -8.23 13.25
CA ALA A 237 -10.25 -7.84 14.52
C ALA A 237 -8.93 -7.07 14.36
N VAL A 238 -8.43 -6.84 13.14
CA VAL A 238 -7.19 -6.11 12.88
C VAL A 238 -7.49 -4.66 12.49
N LEU A 239 -6.87 -3.74 13.18
CA LEU A 239 -6.94 -2.31 12.89
C LEU A 239 -5.90 -1.94 11.84
N ASP A 240 -4.65 -2.33 12.02
CA ASP A 240 -3.55 -2.08 11.09
C ASP A 240 -2.53 -3.22 11.17
N ALA A 241 -1.70 -3.38 10.12
CA ALA A 241 -0.66 -4.39 10.07
C ALA A 241 0.55 -3.91 9.27
N ILE A 242 1.75 -4.33 9.71
CA ILE A 242 3.00 -4.29 8.95
C ILE A 242 3.59 -5.70 8.93
N VAL A 243 4.12 -6.10 7.78
CA VAL A 243 4.71 -7.44 7.59
C VAL A 243 6.19 -7.31 7.22
N VAL A 244 7.02 -8.14 7.85
CA VAL A 244 8.47 -8.21 7.61
C VAL A 244 8.96 -9.65 7.59
N GLY A 245 10.19 -9.85 7.10
CA GLY A 245 10.88 -11.14 7.17
C GLY A 245 11.59 -11.32 8.50
N ALA A 246 11.19 -12.31 9.30
CA ALA A 246 11.96 -12.78 10.44
C ALA A 246 12.99 -13.83 10.01
N PRO A 247 14.18 -13.90 10.64
CA PRO A 247 15.13 -14.96 10.38
C PRO A 247 14.51 -16.36 10.61
N ASP A 248 14.85 -17.31 9.73
CA ASP A 248 14.39 -18.70 9.83
C ASP A 248 15.51 -19.63 9.36
N GLU A 249 15.87 -20.63 10.19
CA GLU A 249 16.98 -21.54 9.90
C GLU A 249 16.73 -22.42 8.67
N ARG A 250 15.47 -22.76 8.42
CA ARG A 250 15.09 -23.66 7.31
C ARG A 250 14.85 -22.91 6.00
N TRP A 251 14.22 -21.74 6.10
CA TRP A 251 13.70 -20.99 4.94
C TRP A 251 14.49 -19.71 4.64
N GLY A 252 15.51 -19.38 5.45
CA GLY A 252 16.20 -18.11 5.41
C GLY A 252 15.42 -17.00 6.09
N GLN A 253 14.19 -16.79 5.65
CA GLN A 253 13.23 -15.91 6.30
C GLN A 253 11.85 -16.56 6.36
N ARG A 254 11.09 -16.22 7.41
CA ARG A 254 9.65 -16.49 7.56
C ARG A 254 8.87 -15.18 7.60
N VAL A 255 7.61 -15.25 7.24
CA VAL A 255 6.71 -14.09 7.28
C VAL A 255 6.32 -13.81 8.74
N ALA A 256 6.61 -12.61 9.22
CA ALA A 256 6.21 -12.10 10.52
C ALA A 256 5.22 -10.93 10.33
N ALA A 257 4.06 -11.02 10.96
CA ALA A 257 3.07 -9.95 11.00
C ALA A 257 3.12 -9.23 12.35
N ILE A 258 3.10 -7.91 12.31
CA ILE A 258 2.91 -7.04 13.46
C ILE A 258 1.55 -6.41 13.27
N ILE A 259 0.65 -6.61 14.24
CA ILE A 259 -0.72 -6.10 14.16
C ILE A 259 -1.04 -5.14 15.29
N GLN A 260 -1.88 -4.17 14.95
CA GLN A 260 -2.64 -3.37 15.90
C GLN A 260 -4.07 -3.90 15.91
N PRO A 261 -4.58 -4.41 17.04
CA PRO A 261 -5.95 -4.94 17.12
C PRO A 261 -6.98 -3.79 17.07
N ARG A 262 -8.18 -4.11 16.59
CA ARG A 262 -9.30 -3.15 16.54
C ARG A 262 -9.99 -2.98 17.90
N GLY A 263 -9.87 -3.92 18.79
CA GLY A 263 -10.51 -3.94 20.11
C GLY A 263 -9.54 -4.39 21.20
N GLU A 264 -10.06 -4.64 22.39
CA GLU A 264 -9.27 -5.06 23.55
C GLU A 264 -8.66 -6.47 23.39
N VAL A 265 -9.27 -7.31 22.56
CA VAL A 265 -8.82 -8.70 22.33
C VAL A 265 -8.16 -8.79 20.96
N ALA A 266 -6.88 -9.10 20.96
CA ALA A 266 -6.13 -9.35 19.75
C ALA A 266 -6.43 -10.74 19.19
N PRO A 267 -6.50 -10.93 17.88
CA PRO A 267 -6.58 -12.25 17.28
C PRO A 267 -5.29 -13.04 17.50
N SER A 268 -5.42 -14.34 17.65
CA SER A 268 -4.30 -15.29 17.73
C SER A 268 -3.62 -15.48 16.38
N LEU A 269 -2.42 -16.06 16.39
CA LEU A 269 -1.73 -16.43 15.15
C LEU A 269 -2.56 -17.43 14.32
N ASP A 270 -3.19 -18.41 14.95
CA ASP A 270 -4.00 -19.42 14.27
C ASP A 270 -5.21 -18.79 13.55
N GLU A 271 -5.90 -17.85 14.19
CA GLU A 271 -7.03 -17.11 13.58
C GLU A 271 -6.56 -16.28 12.37
N ILE A 272 -5.44 -15.58 12.49
CA ILE A 272 -4.84 -14.83 11.36
C ILE A 272 -4.44 -15.79 10.24
N GLN A 273 -3.86 -16.94 10.57
CA GLN A 273 -3.45 -17.93 9.57
C GLN A 273 -4.65 -18.54 8.84
N GLU A 274 -5.69 -18.91 9.57
CA GLU A 274 -6.92 -19.47 8.99
C GLU A 274 -7.54 -18.46 8.02
N TYR A 275 -7.69 -17.23 8.45
CA TYR A 275 -8.23 -16.16 7.60
C TYR A 275 -7.37 -15.90 6.36
N CYS A 276 -6.04 -15.81 6.51
CA CYS A 276 -5.14 -15.53 5.39
C CYS A 276 -5.10 -16.66 4.35
N ARG A 277 -5.33 -17.94 4.73
CA ARG A 277 -5.34 -19.06 3.78
C ARG A 277 -6.42 -18.96 2.71
N ASP A 278 -7.50 -18.25 2.99
CA ASP A 278 -8.57 -17.99 2.01
C ASP A 278 -8.25 -16.86 1.04
N HIS A 279 -7.20 -16.08 1.33
CA HIS A 279 -6.91 -14.85 0.61
C HIS A 279 -5.57 -14.82 -0.12
N ILE A 280 -4.57 -15.55 0.41
CA ILE A 280 -3.20 -15.60 -0.15
C ILE A 280 -2.66 -17.03 -0.16
N ALA A 281 -1.65 -17.28 -0.99
CA ALA A 281 -1.01 -18.58 -1.09
C ALA A 281 -0.38 -18.99 0.25
N GLY A 282 -0.46 -20.30 0.59
CA GLY A 282 -0.09 -20.82 1.91
C GLY A 282 1.34 -20.53 2.36
N TYR A 283 2.30 -20.39 1.42
CA TYR A 283 3.68 -20.04 1.75
C TYR A 283 3.85 -18.56 2.16
N LYS A 284 2.88 -17.69 1.86
CA LYS A 284 2.84 -16.28 2.22
C LYS A 284 2.19 -16.02 3.57
N VAL A 285 1.47 -17.01 4.11
CA VAL A 285 0.73 -16.88 5.38
C VAL A 285 1.73 -16.60 6.53
N PRO A 286 1.44 -15.61 7.41
CA PRO A 286 2.30 -15.30 8.55
C PRO A 286 2.56 -16.52 9.44
N ARG A 287 3.81 -16.71 9.84
CA ARG A 287 4.24 -17.76 10.77
C ARG A 287 4.63 -17.21 12.14
N GLN A 288 4.65 -15.90 12.28
CA GLN A 288 4.93 -15.21 13.52
C GLN A 288 4.00 -14.02 13.63
N LEU A 289 3.50 -13.73 14.84
CA LEU A 289 2.59 -12.64 15.10
C LEU A 289 3.08 -11.83 16.31
N HIS A 290 3.12 -10.52 16.14
CA HIS A 290 3.36 -9.57 17.22
C HIS A 290 2.16 -8.64 17.33
N VAL A 291 1.76 -8.35 18.57
CA VAL A 291 0.65 -7.45 18.87
C VAL A 291 1.21 -6.18 19.49
N VAL A 292 0.84 -5.04 18.96
CA VAL A 292 1.26 -3.70 19.45
C VAL A 292 0.03 -2.82 19.66
N GLU A 293 0.13 -1.85 20.56
CA GLU A 293 -0.94 -0.86 20.78
C GLU A 293 -1.07 0.10 19.58
N LEU A 294 0.07 0.47 18.97
CA LEU A 294 0.13 1.40 17.86
C LEU A 294 1.22 0.98 16.87
N ILE A 295 0.86 0.94 15.60
CA ILE A 295 1.83 0.75 14.52
C ILE A 295 2.46 2.08 14.16
N GLU A 296 3.80 2.15 14.27
CA GLU A 296 4.55 3.33 13.88
C GLU A 296 4.64 3.45 12.35
N ARG A 297 4.38 4.67 11.88
CA ARG A 297 4.53 5.04 10.47
C ARG A 297 5.44 6.24 10.34
N SER A 298 6.08 6.34 9.19
CA SER A 298 6.85 7.54 8.85
C SER A 298 5.94 8.78 8.89
N PRO A 299 6.50 10.00 9.03
CA PRO A 299 5.71 11.25 8.98
C PRO A 299 4.88 11.39 7.69
N SER A 300 5.20 10.60 6.69
CA SER A 300 4.50 10.57 5.40
C SER A 300 3.37 9.53 5.35
N GLY A 301 3.07 8.81 6.44
CA GLY A 301 2.05 7.76 6.51
C GLY A 301 2.49 6.41 5.94
N LYS A 302 3.72 6.28 5.41
CA LYS A 302 4.23 5.01 4.90
C LYS A 302 4.64 4.07 6.02
N PRO A 303 4.56 2.73 5.83
CA PRO A 303 5.09 1.75 6.79
C PRO A 303 6.53 2.03 7.17
N ASP A 304 6.84 1.99 8.47
CA ASP A 304 8.22 2.02 8.96
C ASP A 304 8.76 0.59 9.12
N TYR A 305 9.29 0.04 8.04
CA TYR A 305 9.86 -1.31 8.05
C TYR A 305 11.11 -1.43 8.95
N ARG A 306 11.78 -0.33 9.28
CA ARG A 306 12.92 -0.36 10.21
C ARG A 306 12.41 -0.59 11.64
N TRP A 307 11.40 0.16 12.05
CA TRP A 307 10.72 -0.06 13.32
C TRP A 307 10.16 -1.49 13.41
N ALA A 308 9.48 -1.96 12.38
CA ALA A 308 8.91 -3.30 12.34
C ALA A 308 9.97 -4.41 12.48
N ASN A 309 11.12 -4.28 11.81
CA ASN A 309 12.22 -5.21 11.96
C ASN A 309 12.81 -5.24 13.39
N ASN A 310 12.85 -4.09 14.08
CA ASN A 310 13.29 -4.03 15.48
C ASN A 310 12.33 -4.78 16.40
N ILE A 311 11.00 -4.60 16.23
CA ILE A 311 10.00 -5.36 17.02
C ILE A 311 10.19 -6.86 16.86
N VAL A 312 10.40 -7.34 15.64
CA VAL A 312 10.59 -8.78 15.36
C VAL A 312 11.92 -9.30 15.93
N ALA A 313 12.95 -8.47 15.97
CA ALA A 313 14.28 -8.85 16.52
C ALA A 313 14.32 -8.87 18.05
N GLU A 314 13.55 -8.02 18.73
CA GLU A 314 13.55 -7.86 20.20
C GLU A 314 12.78 -8.94 20.95
N VAL A 315 11.85 -9.66 20.29
CA VAL A 315 11.04 -10.72 20.89
C VAL A 315 11.54 -12.08 20.40
N PRO A 316 12.40 -12.79 21.18
CA PRO A 316 12.72 -14.17 20.89
C PRO A 316 11.45 -15.03 20.95
N GLU A 317 11.40 -16.08 20.13
CA GLU A 317 10.31 -17.06 20.10
C GLU A 317 9.86 -17.44 21.51
N ALA A 318 8.55 -17.38 21.79
CA ALA A 318 7.99 -18.21 22.82
C ALA A 318 8.30 -19.66 22.41
N SER A 319 9.24 -20.28 23.11
CA SER A 319 9.65 -21.65 22.89
C SER A 319 8.39 -22.53 22.89
N ASP A 320 8.15 -23.19 21.77
CA ASP A 320 7.15 -24.25 21.65
C ASP A 320 7.51 -25.31 22.69
N SER A 321 6.88 -25.25 23.87
CA SER A 321 7.00 -26.27 24.89
C SER A 321 6.21 -27.48 24.38
N GLY A 322 6.82 -28.21 23.44
CA GLY A 322 6.36 -29.49 22.97
C GLY A 322 6.15 -30.41 24.17
N GLY A 323 4.90 -30.66 24.46
CA GLY A 323 4.51 -31.63 25.45
C GLY A 323 5.15 -32.99 25.15
N ALA A 324 6.16 -33.32 25.93
CA ALA A 324 6.71 -34.66 26.01
C ALA A 324 5.55 -35.64 26.41
N ARG A 325 5.07 -36.38 25.44
CA ARG A 325 4.27 -37.57 25.76
C ARG A 325 5.20 -38.58 26.40
N THR A 326 5.17 -38.66 27.71
CA THR A 326 5.72 -39.79 28.47
C THR A 326 4.94 -41.02 28.09
N ALA A 327 5.58 -41.91 27.35
CA ALA A 327 5.16 -43.28 27.29
C ALA A 327 5.39 -43.89 28.67
N SER A 328 4.32 -44.25 29.39
CA SER A 328 4.39 -45.15 30.54
C SER A 328 3.89 -46.49 30.11
N ASP A 329 4.78 -47.49 30.27
CA ASP A 329 4.52 -48.91 30.23
C ASP A 329 3.28 -49.35 31.06
N SER A 330 2.49 -50.21 30.52
CA SER A 330 2.06 -51.50 31.10
C SER A 330 1.21 -52.26 30.13
#